data_712defc9339aa7e1c38fc06c24b8d6fd
#
_entry.id   712defc9339aa7e1c38fc06c24b8d6fd
#
_cell.length_a   1.000
_cell.length_b   1.000
_cell.length_c   1.000
_cell.angle_alpha   90.00
_cell.angle_beta   90.00
_cell.angle_gamma   90.00
#
_symmetry.space_group_name_H-M   'P 1'
#
loop_
_entity.id
_entity.type
_entity.pdbx_description
1 polymer ?
#
loop_
_entity_poly.entity_id
_entity_poly.type
_entity_poly.pdbx_seq_one_letter_code
_entity_poly.pdbx_strand_id
1 'polypeptide(L)'
;MKRLLFIYNPHAGKELLKPKLADVIDIFVKAGYEVTVHPTQAYRDAYYQIKEYEVGKYDLIACSGGDGTIDEVATGMMKRREMGKDVVPVGYIPAGTTNDFAKSLHIPRKPLAAADNAVKGVPFPCDIGKFNDSVFVYIAAFGIFTDVSYETDQAVKNVLGHMAYILEGAKRIFNIPSYKIKVEHDGEVIEDEFIFGMVTNSRSAVSYTHLRAHETDSYLV
;
A
#
# COMPACT_ATOMS: atom_id res chain seq x y z
N MET A 1 -21.78 -13.37 -15.65
CA MET A 1 -21.17 -13.67 -14.33
C MET A 1 -20.09 -12.62 -14.09
N LYS A 2 -20.01 -12.05 -12.90
CA LYS A 2 -18.96 -11.06 -12.59
C LYS A 2 -17.62 -11.76 -12.45
N ARG A 3 -16.52 -11.09 -12.82
CA ARG A 3 -15.16 -11.64 -12.79
C ARG A 3 -14.28 -10.86 -11.84
N LEU A 4 -13.57 -11.59 -10.99
CA LEU A 4 -12.69 -11.02 -9.97
C LEU A 4 -11.25 -11.53 -10.20
N LEU A 5 -10.28 -10.61 -10.21
CA LEU A 5 -8.87 -10.95 -10.11
C LEU A 5 -8.43 -10.84 -8.65
N PHE A 6 -8.01 -11.93 -8.06
CA PHE A 6 -7.45 -11.99 -6.73
C PHE A 6 -5.93 -12.06 -6.80
N ILE A 7 -5.26 -10.94 -6.54
CA ILE A 7 -3.80 -10.84 -6.44
C ILE A 7 -3.42 -10.92 -4.96
N TYR A 8 -2.47 -11.78 -4.63
CA TYR A 8 -1.98 -11.86 -3.27
C TYR A 8 -0.46 -12.07 -3.19
N ASN A 9 0.18 -11.45 -2.18
CA ASN A 9 1.57 -11.69 -1.87
C ASN A 9 1.69 -12.85 -0.87
N PRO A 10 2.22 -14.02 -1.27
CA PRO A 10 2.31 -15.20 -0.41
C PRO A 10 3.28 -15.03 0.76
N HIS A 11 4.18 -14.04 0.70
CA HIS A 11 5.19 -13.76 1.72
C HIS A 11 4.84 -12.55 2.61
N ALA A 12 3.63 -11.99 2.47
CA ALA A 12 3.24 -10.83 3.26
C ALA A 12 3.12 -11.14 4.75
N GLY A 13 3.76 -10.32 5.56
CA GLY A 13 3.66 -10.34 7.02
C GLY A 13 3.97 -11.72 7.63
N LYS A 14 3.05 -12.23 8.44
CA LYS A 14 3.13 -13.55 9.09
C LYS A 14 2.43 -14.67 8.30
N GLU A 15 2.27 -14.50 6.99
CA GLU A 15 1.60 -15.44 6.07
C GLU A 15 0.17 -15.83 6.50
N LEU A 16 -0.53 -14.92 7.15
CA LEU A 16 -1.87 -15.16 7.74
C LEU A 16 -2.93 -15.53 6.68
N LEU A 17 -2.70 -15.20 5.43
CA LEU A 17 -3.61 -15.52 4.33
C LEU A 17 -3.53 -17.00 3.93
N LYS A 18 -2.34 -17.61 3.91
CA LYS A 18 -2.13 -18.99 3.41
C LYS A 18 -3.14 -20.00 3.96
N PRO A 19 -3.33 -20.12 5.29
CA PRO A 19 -4.26 -21.08 5.86
C PRO A 19 -5.75 -20.71 5.62
N LYS A 20 -6.03 -19.51 5.10
CA LYS A 20 -7.38 -18.98 4.86
C LYS A 20 -7.68 -18.76 3.38
N LEU A 21 -6.77 -19.11 2.48
CA LEU A 21 -6.88 -18.84 1.06
C LEU A 21 -8.14 -19.45 0.45
N ALA A 22 -8.42 -20.72 0.75
CA ALA A 22 -9.61 -21.39 0.25
C ALA A 22 -10.91 -20.74 0.77
N ASP A 23 -10.95 -20.36 2.05
CA ASP A 23 -12.11 -19.70 2.66
C ASP A 23 -12.36 -18.31 2.02
N VAL A 24 -11.28 -17.56 1.70
CA VAL A 24 -11.37 -16.26 1.02
C VAL A 24 -11.93 -16.43 -0.39
N ILE A 25 -11.44 -17.41 -1.15
CA ILE A 25 -11.93 -17.70 -2.50
C ILE A 25 -13.42 -18.11 -2.45
N ASP A 26 -13.82 -18.94 -1.48
CA ASP A 26 -15.21 -19.35 -1.28
C ASP A 26 -16.14 -18.15 -1.04
N ILE A 27 -15.69 -17.14 -0.28
CA ILE A 27 -16.45 -15.89 -0.09
C ILE A 27 -16.69 -15.20 -1.43
N PHE A 28 -15.67 -15.09 -2.28
CA PHE A 28 -15.78 -14.44 -3.58
C PHE A 28 -16.72 -15.21 -4.53
N VAL A 29 -16.60 -16.54 -4.55
CA VAL A 29 -17.49 -17.40 -5.35
C VAL A 29 -18.94 -17.30 -4.89
N LYS A 30 -19.20 -17.33 -3.57
CA LYS A 30 -20.54 -17.16 -2.99
C LYS A 30 -21.12 -15.77 -3.28
N ALA A 31 -20.28 -14.75 -3.48
CA ALA A 31 -20.71 -13.43 -3.89
C ALA A 31 -21.00 -13.32 -5.41
N GLY A 32 -20.91 -14.44 -6.14
CA GLY A 32 -21.26 -14.53 -7.56
C GLY A 32 -20.11 -14.20 -8.54
N TYR A 33 -18.87 -14.22 -8.08
CA TYR A 33 -17.71 -13.98 -8.92
C TYR A 33 -17.07 -15.27 -9.45
N GLU A 34 -16.67 -15.25 -10.72
CA GLU A 34 -15.64 -16.13 -11.25
C GLU A 34 -14.27 -15.55 -10.82
N VAL A 35 -13.45 -16.36 -10.17
CA VAL A 35 -12.23 -15.88 -9.51
C VAL A 35 -10.98 -16.36 -10.25
N THR A 36 -10.20 -15.43 -10.75
CA THR A 36 -8.82 -15.68 -11.20
C THR A 36 -7.88 -15.36 -10.06
N VAL A 37 -7.03 -16.31 -9.67
CA VAL A 37 -6.09 -16.15 -8.55
C VAL A 37 -4.67 -15.99 -9.08
N HIS A 38 -3.96 -14.94 -8.64
CA HIS A 38 -2.57 -14.65 -8.99
C HIS A 38 -1.70 -14.42 -7.74
N PRO A 39 -0.88 -15.40 -7.34
CA PRO A 39 0.16 -15.19 -6.33
C PRO A 39 1.33 -14.41 -6.94
N THR A 40 1.74 -13.31 -6.32
CA THR A 40 2.88 -12.52 -6.79
C THR A 40 4.18 -13.30 -6.63
N GLN A 41 5.06 -13.22 -7.65
CA GLN A 41 6.30 -13.98 -7.70
C GLN A 41 7.55 -13.10 -7.54
N ALA A 42 7.42 -11.79 -7.78
CA ALA A 42 8.53 -10.84 -7.75
C ALA A 42 8.06 -9.42 -7.42
N TYR A 43 9.02 -8.54 -7.19
CA TYR A 43 8.77 -7.09 -7.09
C TYR A 43 8.10 -6.57 -8.38
N ARG A 44 7.08 -5.74 -8.23
CA ARG A 44 6.22 -5.18 -9.30
C ARG A 44 5.37 -6.20 -10.05
N ASP A 45 5.25 -7.43 -9.61
CA ASP A 45 4.40 -8.42 -10.28
C ASP A 45 2.91 -7.99 -10.24
N ALA A 46 2.43 -7.51 -9.09
CA ALA A 46 1.07 -6.99 -8.99
C ALA A 46 0.84 -5.79 -9.93
N TYR A 47 1.83 -4.89 -10.06
CA TYR A 47 1.77 -3.78 -11.00
C TYR A 47 1.58 -4.25 -12.45
N TYR A 48 2.39 -5.20 -12.91
CA TYR A 48 2.29 -5.69 -14.29
C TYR A 48 0.98 -6.43 -14.54
N GLN A 49 0.53 -7.27 -13.61
CA GLN A 49 -0.76 -7.95 -13.71
C GLN A 49 -1.92 -6.96 -13.86
N ILE A 50 -1.92 -5.87 -13.09
CA ILE A 50 -2.94 -4.84 -13.19
C ILE A 50 -2.83 -4.06 -14.50
N LYS A 51 -1.63 -3.61 -14.87
CA LYS A 51 -1.42 -2.78 -16.06
C LYS A 51 -1.81 -3.51 -17.35
N GLU A 52 -1.61 -4.82 -17.41
CA GLU A 52 -1.62 -5.60 -18.66
C GLU A 52 -2.91 -6.37 -18.92
N TYR A 53 -3.78 -6.59 -17.94
CA TYR A 53 -5.01 -7.35 -18.21
C TYR A 53 -5.87 -6.66 -19.29
N GLU A 54 -6.61 -7.46 -20.04
CA GLU A 54 -7.48 -7.01 -21.14
C GLU A 54 -8.62 -6.11 -20.63
N VAL A 55 -8.97 -5.08 -21.41
CA VAL A 55 -10.08 -4.17 -21.10
C VAL A 55 -11.38 -4.97 -20.93
N GLY A 56 -12.12 -4.67 -19.88
CA GLY A 56 -13.38 -5.36 -19.56
C GLY A 56 -13.23 -6.80 -19.07
N LYS A 57 -11.99 -7.24 -18.74
CA LYS A 57 -11.75 -8.62 -18.27
C LYS A 57 -12.23 -8.86 -16.84
N TYR A 58 -12.15 -7.87 -15.97
CA TYR A 58 -12.53 -7.99 -14.57
C TYR A 58 -13.47 -6.88 -14.14
N ASP A 59 -14.34 -7.17 -13.19
CA ASP A 59 -15.29 -6.24 -12.58
C ASP A 59 -14.80 -5.75 -11.20
N LEU A 60 -13.87 -6.49 -10.58
CA LEU A 60 -13.31 -6.22 -9.27
C LEU A 60 -11.89 -6.78 -9.17
N ILE A 61 -10.99 -6.04 -8.57
CA ILE A 61 -9.69 -6.54 -8.13
C ILE A 61 -9.74 -6.75 -6.62
N ALA A 62 -9.39 -7.92 -6.12
CA ALA A 62 -9.08 -8.12 -4.72
C ALA A 62 -7.56 -8.20 -4.55
N CYS A 63 -7.00 -7.42 -3.64
CA CYS A 63 -5.57 -7.38 -3.36
C CYS A 63 -5.32 -7.81 -1.92
N SER A 64 -4.44 -8.80 -1.71
CA SER A 64 -3.97 -9.16 -0.37
C SER A 64 -2.46 -9.06 -0.26
N GLY A 65 -2.01 -8.28 0.71
CA GLY A 65 -0.61 -8.02 0.94
C GLY A 65 -0.39 -6.94 1.99
N GLY A 66 0.82 -6.42 2.06
CA GLY A 66 1.16 -5.21 2.83
C GLY A 66 0.94 -3.94 2.02
N ASP A 67 1.31 -2.80 2.61
CA ASP A 67 1.17 -1.47 2.00
C ASP A 67 1.89 -1.39 0.64
N GLY A 68 3.07 -2.01 0.48
CA GLY A 68 3.76 -2.07 -0.82
C GLY A 68 3.01 -2.85 -1.91
N THR A 69 2.26 -3.90 -1.57
CA THR A 69 1.48 -4.65 -2.56
C THR A 69 0.29 -3.83 -3.07
N ILE A 70 -0.39 -3.11 -2.17
CA ILE A 70 -1.50 -2.23 -2.59
C ILE A 70 -0.99 -1.01 -3.37
N ASP A 71 0.21 -0.49 -3.08
CA ASP A 71 0.86 0.56 -3.89
C ASP A 71 1.14 0.09 -5.31
N GLU A 72 1.61 -1.15 -5.50
CA GLU A 72 1.80 -1.73 -6.84
C GLU A 72 0.48 -1.83 -7.61
N VAL A 73 -0.59 -2.28 -6.96
CA VAL A 73 -1.94 -2.36 -7.56
C VAL A 73 -2.44 -0.97 -7.93
N ALA A 74 -2.34 0.00 -7.03
CA ALA A 74 -2.75 1.39 -7.28
C ALA A 74 -1.95 2.02 -8.43
N THR A 75 -0.62 1.81 -8.47
CA THR A 75 0.24 2.27 -9.56
C THR A 75 -0.18 1.65 -10.90
N GLY A 76 -0.50 0.36 -10.93
CA GLY A 76 -1.01 -0.32 -12.11
C GLY A 76 -2.34 0.25 -12.60
N MET A 77 -3.26 0.53 -11.68
CA MET A 77 -4.56 1.16 -11.98
C MET A 77 -4.40 2.58 -12.54
N MET A 78 -3.52 3.39 -11.94
CA MET A 78 -3.23 4.73 -12.46
C MET A 78 -2.63 4.66 -13.86
N LYS A 79 -1.71 3.73 -14.10
CA LYS A 79 -1.13 3.55 -15.43
C LYS A 79 -2.15 3.13 -16.47
N ARG A 80 -3.10 2.27 -16.11
CA ARG A 80 -4.25 1.93 -16.98
C ARG A 80 -5.08 3.16 -17.33
N ARG A 81 -5.40 3.99 -16.32
CA ARG A 81 -6.14 5.24 -16.52
C ARG A 81 -5.40 6.19 -17.47
N GLU A 82 -4.09 6.38 -17.30
CA GLU A 82 -3.25 7.18 -18.19
C GLU A 82 -3.26 6.64 -19.64
N MET A 83 -3.38 5.33 -19.81
CA MET A 83 -3.48 4.66 -21.11
C MET A 83 -4.90 4.65 -21.70
N GLY A 84 -5.89 5.30 -21.06
CA GLY A 84 -7.29 5.29 -21.48
C GLY A 84 -7.98 3.93 -21.35
N LYS A 85 -7.42 3.02 -20.54
CA LYS A 85 -8.04 1.72 -20.25
C LYS A 85 -9.01 1.84 -19.07
N ASP A 86 -9.88 0.83 -18.92
CA ASP A 86 -10.80 0.71 -17.79
C ASP A 86 -10.06 0.60 -16.45
N VAL A 87 -10.66 1.16 -15.43
CA VAL A 87 -10.29 0.97 -14.03
C VAL A 87 -11.50 0.42 -13.27
N VAL A 88 -11.26 -0.52 -12.39
CA VAL A 88 -12.29 -1.18 -11.61
C VAL A 88 -12.03 -1.01 -10.12
N PRO A 89 -13.06 -1.15 -9.25
CA PRO A 89 -12.85 -1.08 -7.82
C PRO A 89 -11.78 -2.05 -7.32
N VAL A 90 -11.09 -1.67 -6.24
CA VAL A 90 -10.09 -2.50 -5.57
C VAL A 90 -10.55 -2.79 -4.15
N GLY A 91 -10.74 -4.07 -3.82
CA GLY A 91 -10.94 -4.54 -2.45
C GLY A 91 -9.59 -4.89 -1.82
N TYR A 92 -9.34 -4.47 -0.58
CA TYR A 92 -8.07 -4.72 0.09
C TYR A 92 -8.21 -5.66 1.28
N ILE A 93 -7.37 -6.69 1.33
CA ILE A 93 -7.25 -7.68 2.41
C ILE A 93 -5.87 -7.51 3.03
N PRO A 94 -5.76 -6.79 4.17
CA PRO A 94 -4.48 -6.49 4.78
C PRO A 94 -3.79 -7.76 5.30
N ALA A 95 -2.60 -8.04 4.82
CA ALA A 95 -1.78 -9.19 5.21
C ALA A 95 -0.34 -8.80 5.60
N GLY A 96 0.04 -7.54 5.51
CA GLY A 96 1.33 -7.03 5.92
C GLY A 96 1.47 -6.91 7.44
N THR A 97 2.64 -6.42 7.88
CA THR A 97 2.94 -6.25 9.31
C THR A 97 2.19 -5.05 9.90
N THR A 98 2.16 -3.93 9.22
CA THR A 98 1.65 -2.64 9.73
C THR A 98 0.24 -2.36 9.22
N ASN A 99 0.03 -2.42 7.90
CA ASN A 99 -1.25 -2.20 7.22
C ASN A 99 -1.93 -0.88 7.62
N ASP A 100 -1.17 0.21 7.59
CA ASP A 100 -1.67 1.51 8.05
C ASP A 100 -2.73 2.08 7.10
N PHE A 101 -2.61 1.83 5.80
CA PHE A 101 -3.65 2.17 4.83
C PHE A 101 -5.01 1.51 5.18
N ALA A 102 -5.00 0.20 5.49
CA ALA A 102 -6.21 -0.49 5.91
C ALA A 102 -6.81 0.08 7.21
N LYS A 103 -5.97 0.49 8.16
CA LYS A 103 -6.42 1.13 9.40
C LYS A 103 -7.11 2.47 9.13
N SER A 104 -6.53 3.29 8.23
CA SER A 104 -7.09 4.59 7.86
C SER A 104 -8.46 4.48 7.21
N LEU A 105 -8.69 3.40 6.48
CA LEU A 105 -9.96 3.11 5.82
C LEU A 105 -10.92 2.23 6.65
N HIS A 106 -10.57 1.93 7.91
CA HIS A 106 -11.34 1.01 8.77
C HIS A 106 -11.60 -0.36 8.17
N ILE A 107 -10.71 -0.83 7.29
CA ILE A 107 -10.81 -2.17 6.70
C ILE A 107 -10.53 -3.22 7.78
N PRO A 108 -11.36 -4.28 7.88
CA PRO A 108 -11.17 -5.33 8.85
C PRO A 108 -9.79 -6.01 8.75
N ARG A 109 -9.15 -6.26 9.89
CA ARG A 109 -7.82 -6.93 9.93
C ARG A 109 -7.89 -8.44 9.67
N LYS A 110 -9.03 -9.07 9.97
CA LYS A 110 -9.22 -10.52 9.77
C LYS A 110 -9.44 -10.80 8.28
N PRO A 111 -8.67 -11.71 7.65
CA PRO A 111 -8.75 -11.96 6.20
C PRO A 111 -10.14 -12.23 5.68
N LEU A 112 -10.93 -13.06 6.37
CA LEU A 112 -12.29 -13.40 5.92
C LEU A 112 -13.24 -12.20 6.00
N ALA A 113 -13.15 -11.39 7.05
CA ALA A 113 -13.97 -10.19 7.19
C ALA A 113 -13.58 -9.13 6.15
N ALA A 114 -12.28 -9.01 5.84
CA ALA A 114 -11.79 -8.12 4.78
C ALA A 114 -12.23 -8.59 3.40
N ALA A 115 -12.21 -9.90 3.14
CA ALA A 115 -12.71 -10.48 1.90
C ALA A 115 -14.22 -10.25 1.72
N ASP A 116 -15.01 -10.43 2.77
CA ASP A 116 -16.45 -10.12 2.76
C ASP A 116 -16.69 -8.62 2.49
N ASN A 117 -15.93 -7.74 3.15
CA ASN A 117 -15.98 -6.30 2.89
C ASN A 117 -15.60 -5.94 1.44
N ALA A 118 -14.62 -6.62 0.84
CA ALA A 118 -14.20 -6.37 -0.54
C ALA A 118 -15.33 -6.62 -1.56
N VAL A 119 -16.20 -7.58 -1.33
CA VAL A 119 -17.28 -7.95 -2.27
C VAL A 119 -18.65 -7.36 -1.93
N LYS A 120 -18.87 -6.94 -0.67
CA LYS A 120 -20.14 -6.36 -0.20
C LYS A 120 -20.06 -4.86 0.09
N GLY A 121 -18.83 -4.33 0.24
CA GLY A 121 -18.61 -2.94 0.53
C GLY A 121 -19.05 -2.02 -0.63
N VAL A 122 -19.25 -0.75 -0.30
CA VAL A 122 -19.53 0.28 -1.30
C VAL A 122 -18.22 0.92 -1.71
N PRO A 123 -17.85 0.89 -3.00
CA PRO A 123 -16.65 1.60 -3.47
C PRO A 123 -16.75 3.11 -3.19
N PHE A 124 -15.68 3.70 -2.74
CA PHE A 124 -15.58 5.14 -2.60
C PHE A 124 -14.25 5.64 -3.20
N PRO A 125 -14.20 6.87 -3.71
CA PRO A 125 -12.97 7.45 -4.22
C PRO A 125 -11.95 7.61 -3.07
N CYS A 126 -10.71 7.26 -3.36
CA CYS A 126 -9.60 7.40 -2.42
C CYS A 126 -8.50 8.18 -3.10
N ASP A 127 -8.02 9.22 -2.43
CA ASP A 127 -6.89 9.99 -2.90
C ASP A 127 -5.61 9.14 -2.87
N ILE A 128 -4.72 9.42 -3.79
CA ILE A 128 -3.40 8.78 -3.88
C ILE A 128 -2.34 9.84 -4.17
N GLY A 129 -1.16 9.69 -3.58
CA GLY A 129 -0.03 10.55 -3.87
C GLY A 129 0.75 10.04 -5.09
N LYS A 130 1.20 10.94 -5.95
CA LYS A 130 2.11 10.61 -7.05
C LYS A 130 3.56 10.74 -6.59
N PHE A 131 4.37 9.75 -6.91
CA PHE A 131 5.80 9.73 -6.64
C PHE A 131 6.56 9.26 -7.89
N ASN A 132 7.03 10.19 -8.70
CA ASN A 132 7.62 9.95 -10.02
C ASN A 132 6.67 9.11 -10.92
N ASP A 133 7.09 7.91 -11.30
CA ASP A 133 6.32 6.97 -12.13
C ASP A 133 5.44 6.01 -11.33
N SER A 134 5.41 6.17 -10.02
CA SER A 134 4.63 5.34 -9.09
C SER A 134 3.64 6.21 -8.31
N VAL A 135 2.74 5.56 -7.60
CA VAL A 135 1.86 6.22 -6.63
C VAL A 135 2.04 5.58 -5.26
N PHE A 136 1.66 6.30 -4.23
CA PHE A 136 1.55 5.76 -2.87
C PHE A 136 0.15 6.02 -2.32
N VAL A 137 -0.40 5.03 -1.65
CA VAL A 137 -1.74 5.14 -1.03
C VAL A 137 -1.66 5.60 0.42
N TYR A 138 -0.48 5.51 1.03
CA TYR A 138 -0.28 5.77 2.45
C TYR A 138 0.75 6.86 2.71
N ILE A 139 2.01 6.62 2.39
CA ILE A 139 3.12 7.52 2.73
C ILE A 139 4.27 7.41 1.71
N ALA A 140 4.88 8.55 1.40
CA ALA A 140 6.20 8.64 0.81
C ALA A 140 7.13 9.38 1.77
N ALA A 141 8.30 8.82 2.07
CA ALA A 141 9.26 9.39 3.00
C ALA A 141 10.69 9.21 2.49
N PHE A 142 11.58 10.11 2.90
CA PHE A 142 13.01 10.03 2.64
C PHE A 142 13.82 10.42 3.88
N GLY A 143 15.09 10.04 3.91
CA GLY A 143 16.05 10.46 4.92
C GLY A 143 16.15 9.52 6.12
N ILE A 144 16.52 10.06 7.26
CA ILE A 144 16.81 9.27 8.46
C ILE A 144 15.62 8.38 8.85
N PHE A 145 15.90 7.15 9.27
CA PHE A 145 14.93 6.08 9.62
C PHE A 145 14.23 5.39 8.44
N THR A 146 14.34 5.87 7.19
CA THR A 146 13.73 5.18 6.05
C THR A 146 14.53 3.93 5.67
N ASP A 147 15.85 3.97 5.71
CA ASP A 147 16.74 2.86 5.33
C ASP A 147 16.64 1.67 6.28
N VAL A 148 16.40 1.93 7.57
CA VAL A 148 16.28 0.87 8.60
C VAL A 148 15.12 -0.08 8.29
N SER A 149 14.09 0.40 7.62
CA SER A 149 12.93 -0.42 7.25
C SER A 149 13.21 -1.39 6.09
N TYR A 150 14.17 -1.07 5.21
CA TYR A 150 14.45 -1.87 4.01
C TYR A 150 15.62 -2.85 4.20
N GLU A 151 16.66 -2.46 4.95
CA GLU A 151 17.89 -3.25 5.08
C GLU A 151 17.87 -4.27 6.24
N THR A 152 16.94 -4.15 7.20
CA THR A 152 16.90 -5.09 8.33
C THR A 152 16.30 -6.42 7.89
N ASP A 153 17.09 -7.51 8.01
CA ASP A 153 16.66 -8.87 7.70
C ASP A 153 15.37 -9.23 8.47
N GLN A 154 14.44 -9.89 7.80
CA GLN A 154 13.16 -10.33 8.38
C GLN A 154 13.38 -11.21 9.63
N ALA A 155 14.47 -11.97 9.68
CA ALA A 155 14.84 -12.79 10.83
C ALA A 155 15.19 -11.94 12.07
N VAL A 156 15.90 -10.81 11.88
CA VAL A 156 16.28 -9.88 12.95
C VAL A 156 15.06 -9.11 13.46
N LYS A 157 14.14 -8.73 12.57
CA LYS A 157 12.86 -8.08 12.92
C LYS A 157 12.00 -8.95 13.83
N ASN A 158 12.02 -10.26 13.60
CA ASN A 158 11.19 -11.21 14.35
C ASN A 158 11.77 -11.59 15.74
N VAL A 159 13.09 -11.51 15.92
CA VAL A 159 13.78 -11.96 17.15
C VAL A 159 14.04 -10.81 18.14
N LEU A 160 14.42 -9.65 17.68
CA LEU A 160 14.88 -8.53 18.53
C LEU A 160 13.87 -7.39 18.68
N GLY A 161 12.75 -7.42 17.93
CA GLY A 161 11.68 -6.43 18.06
C GLY A 161 12.16 -4.96 18.00
N HIS A 162 11.50 -4.10 18.78
CA HIS A 162 11.78 -2.64 18.84
C HIS A 162 13.22 -2.27 19.21
N MET A 163 13.92 -3.11 20.00
CA MET A 163 15.28 -2.83 20.46
C MET A 163 16.33 -2.89 19.36
N ALA A 164 16.16 -3.75 18.35
CA ALA A 164 17.08 -3.81 17.20
C ALA A 164 17.04 -2.52 16.39
N TYR A 165 15.86 -1.95 16.22
CA TYR A 165 15.68 -0.65 15.52
C TYR A 165 16.39 0.49 16.25
N ILE A 166 16.32 0.50 17.59
CA ILE A 166 16.95 1.55 18.41
C ILE A 166 18.47 1.45 18.34
N LEU A 167 19.02 0.23 18.42
CA LEU A 167 20.48 0.01 18.40
C LEU A 167 21.09 0.27 17.02
N GLU A 168 20.41 -0.10 15.94
CA GLU A 168 20.88 0.15 14.57
C GLU A 168 20.73 1.62 14.19
N GLY A 169 19.64 2.27 14.62
CA GLY A 169 19.45 3.71 14.53
C GLY A 169 20.53 4.49 15.28
N ALA A 170 20.91 4.06 16.46
CA ALA A 170 21.97 4.70 17.25
C ALA A 170 23.35 4.69 16.57
N LYS A 171 23.69 3.63 15.83
CA LYS A 171 24.96 3.57 15.07
C LYS A 171 24.98 4.54 13.89
N ARG A 172 23.83 4.89 13.32
CA ARG A 172 23.72 5.77 12.15
C ARG A 172 23.59 7.26 12.52
N ILE A 173 23.36 7.59 13.79
CA ILE A 173 23.27 8.98 14.27
C ILE A 173 24.58 9.78 14.01
N PHE A 174 25.71 9.12 13.86
CA PHE A 174 27.01 9.78 13.62
C PHE A 174 27.25 10.15 12.16
N ASN A 175 26.39 9.77 11.22
CA ASN A 175 26.56 10.09 9.79
C ASN A 175 25.19 10.27 9.11
N ILE A 176 24.45 11.29 9.56
CA ILE A 176 23.11 11.59 9.02
C ILE A 176 23.25 12.30 7.69
N PRO A 177 22.81 11.71 6.56
CA PRO A 177 22.82 12.42 5.29
C PRO A 177 21.77 13.54 5.30
N SER A 178 22.13 14.71 4.77
CA SER A 178 21.20 15.78 4.45
C SER A 178 20.92 15.82 2.95
N TYR A 179 19.75 16.29 2.59
CA TYR A 179 19.27 16.39 1.21
C TYR A 179 18.86 17.82 0.92
N LYS A 180 19.44 18.46 -0.08
CA LYS A 180 18.97 19.75 -0.60
C LYS A 180 17.68 19.53 -1.36
N ILE A 181 16.58 20.06 -0.85
CA ILE A 181 15.24 19.84 -1.42
C ILE A 181 14.53 21.17 -1.52
N LYS A 182 13.86 21.36 -2.65
CA LYS A 182 12.90 22.42 -2.88
C LYS A 182 11.50 21.85 -2.68
N VAL A 183 10.75 22.43 -1.76
CA VAL A 183 9.33 22.09 -1.49
C VAL A 183 8.48 23.27 -1.98
N GLU A 184 7.53 23.00 -2.84
CA GLU A 184 6.53 23.97 -3.27
C GLU A 184 5.16 23.51 -2.78
N HIS A 185 4.48 24.35 -2.01
CA HIS A 185 3.13 24.06 -1.52
C HIS A 185 2.36 25.37 -1.33
N ASP A 186 1.09 25.37 -1.64
CA ASP A 186 0.15 26.50 -1.42
C ASP A 186 0.66 27.87 -1.91
N GLY A 187 1.51 27.88 -2.94
CA GLY A 187 2.15 29.10 -3.46
C GLY A 187 3.40 29.53 -2.70
N GLU A 188 3.80 28.81 -1.66
CA GLU A 188 5.05 29.02 -0.94
C GLU A 188 6.15 28.10 -1.47
N VAL A 189 7.40 28.54 -1.37
CA VAL A 189 8.59 27.80 -1.75
C VAL A 189 9.55 27.76 -0.58
N ILE A 190 9.93 26.56 -0.15
CA ILE A 190 10.95 26.32 0.85
C ILE A 190 12.11 25.61 0.18
N GLU A 191 13.30 26.16 0.27
CA GLU A 191 14.53 25.53 -0.23
C GLU A 191 15.54 25.45 0.90
N ASP A 192 15.85 24.24 1.37
CA ASP A 192 16.74 24.04 2.51
C ASP A 192 17.37 22.63 2.48
N GLU A 193 18.22 22.35 3.46
CA GLU A 193 18.77 21.02 3.70
C GLU A 193 17.92 20.25 4.71
N PHE A 194 17.38 19.13 4.29
CA PHE A 194 16.50 18.27 5.12
C PHE A 194 17.19 16.94 5.42
N ILE A 195 17.12 16.50 6.66
CA ILE A 195 17.55 15.16 7.07
C ILE A 195 16.42 14.13 7.00
N PHE A 196 15.17 14.59 6.93
CA PHE A 196 13.98 13.77 6.83
C PHE A 196 12.83 14.55 6.21
N GLY A 197 12.04 13.89 5.40
CA GLY A 197 10.79 14.43 4.88
C GLY A 197 9.78 13.33 4.64
N MET A 198 8.50 13.69 4.75
CA MET A 198 7.40 12.76 4.63
C MET A 198 6.18 13.45 4.06
N VAL A 199 5.57 12.82 3.05
CA VAL A 199 4.26 13.18 2.53
C VAL A 199 3.30 12.04 2.88
N THR A 200 2.20 12.36 3.55
CA THR A 200 1.23 11.36 4.00
C THR A 200 -0.12 11.58 3.35
N ASN A 201 -0.74 10.49 2.92
CA ASN A 201 -2.12 10.42 2.49
C ASN A 201 -3.00 9.77 3.59
N SER A 202 -2.66 9.99 4.85
CA SER A 202 -3.29 9.33 5.99
C SER A 202 -3.25 10.24 7.23
N ARG A 203 -4.26 10.10 8.09
CA ARG A 203 -4.30 10.78 9.40
C ARG A 203 -3.38 10.14 10.46
N SER A 204 -2.76 9.01 10.15
CA SER A 204 -1.88 8.26 11.05
C SER A 204 -0.64 7.81 10.28
N ALA A 205 0.54 8.08 10.79
CA ALA A 205 1.79 7.59 10.24
C ALA A 205 2.61 6.88 11.33
N VAL A 206 3.01 5.63 11.07
CA VAL A 206 3.94 4.83 11.92
C VAL A 206 3.60 4.91 13.41
N SER A 207 2.33 4.65 13.79
CA SER A 207 1.84 4.69 15.17
C SER A 207 1.66 6.09 15.80
N TYR A 208 1.93 7.17 15.09
CA TYR A 208 1.58 8.54 15.51
C TYR A 208 0.15 8.86 15.09
N THR A 209 -0.77 8.96 16.06
CA THR A 209 -2.21 9.13 15.83
C THR A 209 -2.70 10.58 15.75
N HIS A 210 -1.84 11.58 15.76
CA HIS A 210 -2.22 12.99 15.81
C HIS A 210 -1.42 13.89 14.86
N LEU A 211 -1.24 13.48 13.61
CA LEU A 211 -0.86 14.42 12.56
C LEU A 211 -2.13 15.20 12.19
N ARG A 212 -2.23 16.47 12.61
CA ARG A 212 -3.20 17.38 11.99
C ARG A 212 -2.75 17.55 10.54
N ALA A 213 -3.53 17.00 9.62
CA ALA A 213 -3.40 17.39 8.23
C ALA A 213 -3.74 18.88 8.14
N HIS A 214 -2.83 19.71 7.65
CA HIS A 214 -3.24 20.90 6.92
C HIS A 214 -3.93 20.35 5.67
N GLU A 215 -5.24 20.57 5.58
CA GLU A 215 -5.98 20.27 4.38
C GLU A 215 -5.47 21.26 3.31
N THR A 216 -4.60 20.77 2.45
CA THR A 216 -4.28 21.45 1.21
C THR A 216 -5.36 21.06 0.22
N ASP A 217 -6.20 22.02 -0.17
CA ASP A 217 -7.16 21.87 -1.26
C ASP A 217 -6.42 21.77 -2.60
N SER A 218 -5.64 20.72 -2.81
CA SER A 218 -5.05 20.43 -4.10
C SER A 218 -5.80 19.28 -4.76
N TYR A 219 -6.80 19.68 -5.54
CA TYR A 219 -7.44 18.81 -6.52
C TYR A 219 -6.41 18.46 -7.60
N LEU A 220 -5.82 17.29 -7.53
CA LEU A 220 -5.18 16.69 -8.70
C LEU A 220 -6.26 15.98 -9.51
N VAL A 221 -6.65 16.62 -10.59
CA VAL A 221 -7.50 16.07 -11.64
C VAL A 221 -6.75 14.97 -12.39
#